data_a9414fc55d38c9dc577873ce80c09213
#
_entry.id   a9414fc55d38c9dc577873ce80c09213
#
_cell.length_a   1.000
_cell.length_b   1.000
_cell.length_c   1.000
_cell.angle_alpha   90.00
_cell.angle_beta   90.00
_cell.angle_gamma   90.00
#
_symmetry.space_group_name_H-M   'P 1'
#
loop_
_entity.id
_entity.type
_entity.pdbx_description
1 polymer ?
#
loop_
_entity_poly.entity_id
_entity_poly.type
_entity_poly.pdbx_seq_one_letter_code
_entity_poly.pdbx_strand_id
1 'polypeptide(L)'
;GDPGSPWAIGSAAGGHDTVHPDLGTLADFRAFVRAARAEGLEVALDLALQAAPDHPWVTEHPEWFTTLPDGSIAFAENPPKKYQDIYPINFDRDPEGIRAEVLRIVRHWIAQGVKIFRVDNPHTKPLQFWEWLIAQVNAENPDVVFLAEAFTRPAPLIGLAQAGFQQSYSYFTWRNTKAELEEFLQWISGETADVMRPNLFVNTPDILTEYLQYGGRPAYKIRAALAATGGASYGVY
;
A
#
# COMPACT_ATOMS: atom_id res chain seq x y z
N GLY A 1 13.00 24.78 -0.52
CA GLY A 1 12.99 23.47 0.07
C GLY A 1 12.69 22.41 -0.98
N ASP A 2 13.13 21.22 -0.74
CA ASP A 2 12.77 20.07 -1.54
C ASP A 2 11.25 19.82 -1.35
N PRO A 3 10.45 19.56 -2.40
CA PRO A 3 9.03 19.30 -2.25
C PRO A 3 8.73 17.98 -1.49
N GLY A 4 9.74 17.19 -1.17
CA GLY A 4 9.59 15.89 -0.52
C GLY A 4 9.10 14.79 -1.48
N SER A 5 9.03 13.57 -0.96
CA SER A 5 8.47 12.43 -1.69
C SER A 5 6.96 12.36 -1.49
N PRO A 6 6.15 12.08 -2.54
CA PRO A 6 4.71 11.83 -2.36
C PRO A 6 4.41 10.59 -1.51
N TRP A 7 5.42 9.76 -1.24
CA TRP A 7 5.34 8.56 -0.40
C TRP A 7 5.77 8.80 1.06
N ALA A 8 6.37 9.96 1.34
CA ALA A 8 6.64 10.40 2.70
C ALA A 8 5.34 10.86 3.36
N ILE A 9 5.03 10.30 4.53
CA ILE A 9 3.76 10.52 5.20
C ILE A 9 3.91 11.52 6.33
N GLY A 10 2.99 12.50 6.34
CA GLY A 10 2.88 13.53 7.37
C GLY A 10 3.83 14.70 7.17
N SER A 11 3.72 15.63 8.06
CA SER A 11 4.53 16.84 8.18
C SER A 11 4.38 17.40 9.59
N ALA A 12 5.06 18.50 9.92
CA ALA A 12 4.85 19.24 11.16
C ALA A 12 3.38 19.70 11.37
N ALA A 13 2.57 19.78 10.31
CA ALA A 13 1.16 20.16 10.37
C ALA A 13 0.23 18.98 10.68
N GLY A 14 0.69 17.74 10.60
CA GLY A 14 -0.09 16.54 10.91
C GLY A 14 0.45 15.27 10.28
N GLY A 15 -0.07 14.13 10.76
CA GLY A 15 0.36 12.80 10.38
C GLY A 15 -0.69 12.03 9.58
N HIS A 16 -0.78 10.73 9.83
CA HIS A 16 -1.61 9.77 9.08
C HIS A 16 -3.12 9.99 9.21
N ASP A 17 -3.60 10.82 10.11
CA ASP A 17 -5.01 11.09 10.38
C ASP A 17 -5.47 12.50 9.94
N THR A 18 -4.64 13.19 9.16
CA THR A 18 -4.92 14.56 8.70
C THR A 18 -5.02 14.67 7.20
N VAL A 19 -5.73 15.68 6.72
CA VAL A 19 -5.76 16.08 5.31
C VAL A 19 -4.72 17.16 5.09
N HIS A 20 -3.93 17.03 4.03
CA HIS A 20 -2.95 18.06 3.67
C HIS A 20 -3.66 19.40 3.45
N PRO A 21 -3.19 20.53 4.03
CA PRO A 21 -3.87 21.83 3.96
C PRO A 21 -4.18 22.30 2.53
N ASP A 22 -3.30 22.01 1.56
CA ASP A 22 -3.51 22.38 0.17
C ASP A 22 -4.62 21.58 -0.53
N LEU A 23 -5.03 20.44 0.04
CA LEU A 23 -6.11 19.59 -0.46
C LEU A 23 -7.47 19.91 0.17
N GLY A 24 -7.48 20.73 1.21
CA GLY A 24 -8.69 21.14 1.91
C GLY A 24 -8.80 20.61 3.34
N THR A 25 -10.02 20.40 3.78
CA THR A 25 -10.38 20.00 5.14
C THR A 25 -10.88 18.56 5.19
N LEU A 26 -11.05 18.02 6.40
CA LEU A 26 -11.72 16.73 6.60
C LEU A 26 -13.18 16.73 6.08
N ALA A 27 -13.85 17.88 6.10
CA ALA A 27 -15.19 18.02 5.53
C ALA A 27 -15.17 17.90 4.01
N ASP A 28 -14.14 18.45 3.34
CA ASP A 28 -13.94 18.32 1.91
C ASP A 28 -13.62 16.87 1.52
N PHE A 29 -12.79 16.18 2.31
CA PHE A 29 -12.52 14.75 2.11
C PHE A 29 -13.81 13.91 2.21
N ARG A 30 -14.65 14.16 3.22
CA ARG A 30 -15.96 13.48 3.33
C ARG A 30 -16.87 13.78 2.14
N ALA A 31 -16.85 15.01 1.63
CA ALA A 31 -17.61 15.37 0.44
C ALA A 31 -17.11 14.63 -0.80
N PHE A 32 -15.79 14.51 -0.96
CA PHE A 32 -15.16 13.73 -2.01
C PHE A 32 -15.56 12.24 -1.95
N VAL A 33 -15.49 11.60 -0.78
CA VAL A 33 -15.90 10.19 -0.62
C VAL A 33 -17.38 9.99 -0.99
N ARG A 34 -18.26 10.91 -0.58
CA ARG A 34 -19.68 10.84 -0.96
C ARG A 34 -19.91 11.03 -2.45
N ALA A 35 -19.18 11.96 -3.09
CA ALA A 35 -19.27 12.20 -4.52
C ALA A 35 -18.79 10.99 -5.32
N ALA A 36 -17.66 10.38 -4.94
CA ALA A 36 -17.17 9.16 -5.56
C ALA A 36 -18.22 8.03 -5.50
N ARG A 37 -18.84 7.83 -4.33
CA ARG A 37 -19.91 6.82 -4.18
C ARG A 37 -21.14 7.08 -5.02
N ALA A 38 -21.52 8.34 -5.19
CA ALA A 38 -22.64 8.71 -6.05
C ALA A 38 -22.40 8.32 -7.51
N GLU A 39 -21.13 8.27 -7.93
CA GLU A 39 -20.70 7.81 -9.26
C GLU A 39 -20.42 6.30 -9.31
N GLY A 40 -20.71 5.55 -8.24
CA GLY A 40 -20.47 4.10 -8.16
C GLY A 40 -19.00 3.72 -7.91
N LEU A 41 -18.20 4.65 -7.40
CA LEU A 41 -16.78 4.44 -7.09
C LEU A 41 -16.58 4.33 -5.58
N GLU A 42 -15.67 3.46 -5.17
CA GLU A 42 -15.14 3.44 -3.79
C GLU A 42 -13.75 4.07 -3.75
N VAL A 43 -13.46 4.79 -2.66
CA VAL A 43 -12.15 5.40 -2.45
C VAL A 43 -11.24 4.38 -1.78
N ALA A 44 -10.09 4.10 -2.39
CA ALA A 44 -8.99 3.37 -1.78
C ALA A 44 -7.96 4.38 -1.24
N LEU A 45 -7.72 4.35 0.06
CA LEU A 45 -6.75 5.22 0.72
C LEU A 45 -5.45 4.48 0.97
N ASP A 46 -4.33 5.13 0.68
CA ASP A 46 -3.01 4.58 1.01
C ASP A 46 -2.79 4.51 2.52
N LEU A 47 -2.28 3.36 2.99
CA LEU A 47 -1.78 3.15 4.34
C LEU A 47 -0.29 2.83 4.25
N ALA A 48 0.54 3.85 4.38
CA ALA A 48 1.98 3.75 4.36
C ALA A 48 2.51 3.94 5.79
N LEU A 49 2.95 2.86 6.44
CA LEU A 49 3.47 2.90 7.81
C LEU A 49 4.95 3.29 7.82
N GLN A 50 5.15 4.57 7.61
CA GLN A 50 6.44 5.27 7.62
C GLN A 50 6.17 6.74 7.93
N ALA A 51 7.20 7.52 8.21
CA ALA A 51 7.07 8.93 8.58
C ALA A 51 8.02 9.81 7.77
N ALA A 52 7.57 11.01 7.43
CA ALA A 52 8.46 12.09 7.00
C ALA A 52 9.34 12.54 8.18
N PRO A 53 10.50 13.16 7.96
CA PRO A 53 11.41 13.59 9.04
C PRO A 53 10.80 14.58 10.05
N ASP A 54 9.79 15.33 9.62
CA ASP A 54 9.06 16.29 10.47
C ASP A 54 7.67 15.79 10.91
N HIS A 55 7.38 14.50 10.74
CA HIS A 55 6.16 13.88 11.23
C HIS A 55 6.07 13.99 12.76
N PRO A 56 4.89 14.25 13.35
CA PRO A 56 4.70 14.34 14.80
C PRO A 56 5.30 13.16 15.58
N TRP A 57 5.18 11.94 15.09
CA TRP A 57 5.72 10.75 15.75
C TRP A 57 7.24 10.79 15.97
N VAL A 58 8.00 11.51 15.14
CA VAL A 58 9.46 11.60 15.29
C VAL A 58 9.84 12.25 16.63
N THR A 59 9.01 13.18 17.10
CA THR A 59 9.20 13.86 18.38
C THR A 59 8.38 13.26 19.53
N GLU A 60 7.19 12.77 19.26
CA GLU A 60 6.26 12.23 20.27
C GLU A 60 6.59 10.77 20.64
N HIS A 61 7.08 10.00 19.66
CA HIS A 61 7.39 8.57 19.78
C HIS A 61 8.75 8.22 19.18
N PRO A 62 9.86 8.81 19.67
CA PRO A 62 11.19 8.55 19.13
C PRO A 62 11.60 7.07 19.22
N GLU A 63 11.02 6.30 20.15
CA GLU A 63 11.19 4.85 20.31
C GLU A 63 10.67 4.06 19.09
N TRP A 64 9.77 4.61 18.27
CA TRP A 64 9.26 3.96 17.08
C TRP A 64 10.23 4.03 15.89
N PHE A 65 11.38 4.66 16.05
CA PHE A 65 12.38 4.81 15.00
C PHE A 65 13.72 4.20 15.42
N THR A 66 14.47 3.73 14.43
CA THR A 66 15.82 3.20 14.68
C THR A 66 16.82 4.34 14.69
N THR A 67 17.48 4.54 15.81
CA THR A 67 18.57 5.51 15.97
C THR A 67 19.89 4.87 15.61
N LEU A 68 20.68 5.49 14.76
CA LEU A 68 22.03 5.09 14.38
C LEU A 68 23.05 5.53 15.46
N PRO A 69 24.29 4.98 15.45
CA PRO A 69 25.33 5.34 16.44
C PRO A 69 25.73 6.82 16.46
N ASP A 70 25.53 7.53 15.37
CA ASP A 70 25.78 8.98 15.24
C ASP A 70 24.61 9.85 15.76
N GLY A 71 23.54 9.23 16.24
CA GLY A 71 22.35 9.88 16.75
C GLY A 71 21.30 10.22 15.69
N SER A 72 21.57 9.99 14.41
CA SER A 72 20.57 10.17 13.34
C SER A 72 19.54 9.04 13.33
N ILE A 73 18.37 9.31 12.75
CA ILE A 73 17.35 8.28 12.51
C ILE A 73 17.67 7.57 11.20
N ALA A 74 17.56 6.23 11.21
CA ALA A 74 17.71 5.43 10.01
C ALA A 74 16.58 5.71 9.02
N PHE A 75 16.94 6.04 7.78
CA PHE A 75 15.99 6.23 6.69
C PHE A 75 15.80 4.95 5.87
N ALA A 76 14.76 4.91 5.05
CA ALA A 76 14.48 3.76 4.20
C ALA A 76 15.55 3.60 3.10
N GLU A 77 16.00 2.37 2.91
CA GLU A 77 16.97 2.01 1.87
C GLU A 77 16.51 0.77 1.09
N ASN A 78 16.68 0.83 -0.22
CA ASN A 78 16.58 -0.31 -1.13
C ASN A 78 17.74 -0.18 -2.14
N PRO A 79 18.93 -0.68 -1.80
CA PRO A 79 20.16 -0.41 -2.57
C PRO A 79 20.00 -0.69 -4.07
N PRO A 80 20.49 0.22 -4.92
CA PRO A 80 21.29 1.41 -4.60
C PRO A 80 20.48 2.65 -4.16
N LYS A 81 19.14 2.55 -4.05
CA LYS A 81 18.28 3.67 -3.71
C LYS A 81 18.29 3.97 -2.21
N LYS A 82 18.27 5.26 -1.87
CA LYS A 82 18.19 5.79 -0.51
C LYS A 82 17.06 6.83 -0.46
N TYR A 83 16.15 6.64 0.50
CA TYR A 83 14.98 7.51 0.68
C TYR A 83 15.14 8.28 2.00
N GLN A 84 15.95 9.34 1.97
CA GLN A 84 16.34 10.11 3.16
C GLN A 84 15.17 10.86 3.81
N ASP A 85 14.09 11.02 3.10
CA ASP A 85 12.83 11.64 3.51
C ASP A 85 11.81 10.64 4.09
N ILE A 86 12.18 9.36 4.21
CA ILE A 86 11.31 8.29 4.71
C ILE A 86 11.94 7.58 5.91
N TYR A 87 11.32 7.71 7.08
CA TYR A 87 11.70 7.01 8.30
C TYR A 87 10.80 5.78 8.51
N PRO A 88 11.34 4.54 8.39
CA PRO A 88 10.59 3.32 8.67
C PRO A 88 10.24 3.19 10.14
N ILE A 89 9.06 2.64 10.43
CA ILE A 89 8.63 2.32 11.80
C ILE A 89 9.33 1.05 12.29
N ASN A 90 9.90 1.13 13.48
CA ASN A 90 10.50 0.00 14.20
C ASN A 90 9.46 -0.63 15.15
N PHE A 91 8.97 -1.81 14.79
CA PHE A 91 7.93 -2.52 15.52
C PHE A 91 8.42 -3.26 16.77
N ASP A 92 9.75 -3.31 17.03
CA ASP A 92 10.32 -4.15 18.09
C ASP A 92 10.27 -3.48 19.47
N ARG A 93 10.29 -2.15 19.53
CA ARG A 93 10.45 -1.42 20.79
C ARG A 93 9.15 -1.15 21.51
N ASP A 94 8.08 -0.85 20.77
CA ASP A 94 6.75 -0.56 21.31
C ASP A 94 5.66 -1.16 20.38
N PRO A 95 5.57 -2.48 20.28
CA PRO A 95 4.59 -3.12 19.40
C PRO A 95 3.13 -2.81 19.79
N GLU A 96 2.84 -2.65 21.06
CA GLU A 96 1.48 -2.38 21.53
C GLU A 96 1.05 -0.92 21.26
N GLY A 97 1.93 0.05 21.47
CA GLY A 97 1.66 1.44 21.13
C GLY A 97 1.45 1.62 19.63
N ILE A 98 2.31 1.01 18.80
CA ILE A 98 2.17 1.04 17.34
C ILE A 98 0.85 0.38 16.90
N ARG A 99 0.48 -0.78 17.46
CA ARG A 99 -0.80 -1.45 17.19
C ARG A 99 -1.98 -0.55 17.52
N ALA A 100 -1.99 0.04 18.70
CA ALA A 100 -3.08 0.91 19.16
C ALA A 100 -3.24 2.13 18.25
N GLU A 101 -2.13 2.77 17.89
CA GLU A 101 -2.16 3.96 17.04
C GLU A 101 -2.56 3.65 15.60
N VAL A 102 -2.03 2.60 14.99
CA VAL A 102 -2.41 2.24 13.62
C VAL A 102 -3.89 1.81 13.55
N LEU A 103 -4.37 1.06 14.53
CA LEU A 103 -5.80 0.71 14.60
C LEU A 103 -6.67 1.97 14.76
N ARG A 104 -6.24 2.95 15.57
CA ARG A 104 -6.93 4.26 15.72
C ARG A 104 -7.01 5.00 14.39
N ILE A 105 -5.90 5.04 13.63
CA ILE A 105 -5.83 5.69 12.31
C ILE A 105 -6.78 5.01 11.31
N VAL A 106 -6.76 3.69 11.22
CA VAL A 106 -7.65 2.95 10.32
C VAL A 106 -9.11 3.20 10.68
N ARG A 107 -9.48 3.13 11.96
CA ARG A 107 -10.84 3.46 12.45
C ARG A 107 -11.22 4.91 12.14
N HIS A 108 -10.27 5.85 12.28
CA HIS A 108 -10.51 7.25 11.92
C HIS A 108 -10.97 7.38 10.46
N TRP A 109 -10.26 6.77 9.52
CA TRP A 109 -10.61 6.85 8.11
C TRP A 109 -11.86 6.04 7.74
N ILE A 110 -12.11 4.91 8.41
CA ILE A 110 -13.38 4.18 8.28
C ILE A 110 -14.56 5.09 8.68
N ALA A 111 -14.43 5.85 9.76
CA ALA A 111 -15.44 6.81 10.19
C ALA A 111 -15.66 7.97 9.19
N GLN A 112 -14.68 8.24 8.31
CA GLN A 112 -14.83 9.18 7.18
C GLN A 112 -15.46 8.52 5.94
N GLY A 113 -15.70 7.21 5.97
CA GLY A 113 -16.34 6.48 4.89
C GLY A 113 -15.38 5.68 4.02
N VAL A 114 -14.10 5.61 4.35
CA VAL A 114 -13.13 4.76 3.62
C VAL A 114 -13.39 3.29 3.95
N LYS A 115 -13.41 2.44 2.92
CA LYS A 115 -13.58 0.99 3.05
C LYS A 115 -12.44 0.18 2.46
N ILE A 116 -11.53 0.82 1.74
CA ILE A 116 -10.42 0.16 1.06
C ILE A 116 -9.12 0.84 1.47
N PHE A 117 -8.16 0.04 1.91
CA PHE A 117 -6.81 0.50 2.23
C PHE A 117 -5.81 -0.19 1.30
N ARG A 118 -5.12 0.60 0.49
CA ARG A 118 -3.94 0.14 -0.24
C ARG A 118 -2.75 0.26 0.69
N VAL A 119 -2.18 -0.88 1.07
CA VAL A 119 -1.07 -0.91 2.03
C VAL A 119 0.26 -0.92 1.30
N ASP A 120 1.04 0.12 1.56
CA ASP A 120 2.36 0.32 0.98
C ASP A 120 3.39 -0.61 1.62
N ASN A 121 4.07 -1.40 0.79
CA ASN A 121 5.15 -2.29 1.19
C ASN A 121 4.89 -3.11 2.48
N PRO A 122 3.76 -3.84 2.61
CA PRO A 122 3.44 -4.57 3.84
C PRO A 122 4.46 -5.67 4.19
N HIS A 123 5.17 -6.20 3.19
CA HIS A 123 6.20 -7.23 3.38
C HIS A 123 7.45 -6.74 4.14
N THR A 124 7.57 -5.44 4.35
CA THR A 124 8.65 -4.83 5.15
C THR A 124 8.30 -4.67 6.63
N LYS A 125 7.09 -5.07 7.03
CA LYS A 125 6.58 -5.01 8.40
C LYS A 125 6.29 -6.42 8.91
N PRO A 126 6.19 -6.65 10.23
CA PRO A 126 5.93 -7.98 10.77
C PRO A 126 4.59 -8.56 10.29
N LEU A 127 4.59 -9.81 9.82
CA LEU A 127 3.39 -10.48 9.32
C LEU A 127 2.29 -10.57 10.39
N GLN A 128 2.67 -10.87 11.63
CA GLN A 128 1.76 -10.98 12.77
C GLN A 128 1.06 -9.66 13.10
N PHE A 129 1.69 -8.51 12.78
CA PHE A 129 1.06 -7.20 12.91
C PHE A 129 -0.13 -7.07 11.94
N TRP A 130 0.05 -7.48 10.68
CA TRP A 130 -1.02 -7.43 9.67
C TRP A 130 -2.16 -8.40 9.99
N GLU A 131 -1.83 -9.64 10.37
CA GLU A 131 -2.81 -10.62 10.79
C GLU A 131 -3.69 -10.08 11.93
N TRP A 132 -3.06 -9.50 12.94
CA TRP A 132 -3.77 -8.89 14.06
C TRP A 132 -4.63 -7.69 13.62
N LEU A 133 -4.05 -6.73 12.86
CA LEU A 133 -4.77 -5.51 12.45
C LEU A 133 -5.99 -5.83 11.60
N ILE A 134 -5.82 -6.67 10.58
CA ILE A 134 -6.90 -7.05 9.66
C ILE A 134 -8.00 -7.80 10.43
N ALA A 135 -7.64 -8.72 11.32
CA ALA A 135 -8.62 -9.42 12.15
C ALA A 135 -9.42 -8.46 13.05
N GLN A 136 -8.76 -7.49 13.70
CA GLN A 136 -9.45 -6.48 14.52
C GLN A 136 -10.40 -5.62 13.70
N VAL A 137 -9.95 -5.13 12.56
CA VAL A 137 -10.77 -4.26 11.69
C VAL A 137 -11.95 -5.03 11.10
N ASN A 138 -11.73 -6.24 10.57
CA ASN A 138 -12.80 -7.00 9.94
C ASN A 138 -13.81 -7.59 10.95
N ALA A 139 -13.44 -7.77 12.22
CA ALA A 139 -14.39 -8.13 13.28
C ALA A 139 -15.43 -7.03 13.51
N GLU A 140 -15.05 -5.77 13.36
CA GLU A 140 -15.92 -4.61 13.55
C GLU A 140 -16.55 -4.13 12.23
N ASN A 141 -15.83 -4.24 11.13
CA ASN A 141 -16.16 -3.74 9.80
C ASN A 141 -15.83 -4.78 8.73
N PRO A 142 -16.66 -5.81 8.55
CA PRO A 142 -16.35 -6.96 7.69
C PRO A 142 -16.26 -6.64 6.20
N ASP A 143 -16.73 -5.48 5.78
CA ASP A 143 -16.67 -4.97 4.41
C ASP A 143 -15.45 -4.13 4.10
N VAL A 144 -14.56 -3.95 5.07
CA VAL A 144 -13.27 -3.26 4.85
C VAL A 144 -12.27 -4.19 4.19
N VAL A 145 -11.60 -3.69 3.16
CA VAL A 145 -10.68 -4.44 2.30
C VAL A 145 -9.26 -3.86 2.42
N PHE A 146 -8.28 -4.74 2.56
CA PHE A 146 -6.87 -4.41 2.53
C PHE A 146 -6.21 -4.98 1.27
N LEU A 147 -5.56 -4.11 0.51
CA LEU A 147 -4.83 -4.43 -0.72
C LEU A 147 -3.34 -4.39 -0.42
N ALA A 148 -2.62 -5.51 -0.60
CA ALA A 148 -1.18 -5.55 -0.37
C ALA A 148 -0.42 -5.08 -1.61
N GLU A 149 0.23 -3.94 -1.52
CA GLU A 149 1.23 -3.53 -2.51
C GLU A 149 2.58 -4.13 -2.11
N ALA A 150 2.82 -5.36 -2.56
CA ALA A 150 3.99 -6.14 -2.14
C ALA A 150 4.67 -6.80 -3.34
N PHE A 151 5.75 -6.18 -3.81
CA PHE A 151 6.61 -6.75 -4.84
C PHE A 151 7.76 -7.50 -4.16
N THR A 152 7.50 -8.75 -3.82
CA THR A 152 8.41 -9.62 -3.06
C THR A 152 8.42 -11.04 -3.59
N ARG A 153 9.22 -11.92 -2.98
CA ARG A 153 9.29 -13.34 -3.33
C ARG A 153 7.94 -14.04 -3.06
N PRO A 154 7.67 -15.20 -3.68
CA PRO A 154 6.39 -15.89 -3.54
C PRO A 154 5.98 -16.19 -2.09
N ALA A 155 6.89 -16.66 -1.25
CA ALA A 155 6.55 -17.05 0.12
C ALA A 155 6.05 -15.88 1.00
N PRO A 156 6.71 -14.71 1.06
CA PRO A 156 6.15 -13.54 1.75
C PRO A 156 4.83 -13.05 1.14
N LEU A 157 4.68 -13.12 -0.19
CA LEU A 157 3.45 -12.70 -0.86
C LEU A 157 2.26 -13.58 -0.46
N ILE A 158 2.45 -14.91 -0.47
CA ILE A 158 1.45 -15.89 0.01
C ILE A 158 1.17 -15.68 1.49
N GLY A 159 2.22 -15.45 2.31
CA GLY A 159 2.07 -15.17 3.74
C GLY A 159 1.18 -13.97 4.03
N LEU A 160 1.30 -12.89 3.26
CA LEU A 160 0.41 -11.72 3.39
C LEU A 160 -1.04 -12.07 3.04
N ALA A 161 -1.28 -12.85 1.99
CA ALA A 161 -2.63 -13.30 1.66
C ALA A 161 -3.23 -14.16 2.79
N GLN A 162 -2.44 -15.05 3.39
CA GLN A 162 -2.85 -15.87 4.54
C GLN A 162 -3.06 -15.04 5.82
N ALA A 163 -2.35 -13.92 5.98
CA ALA A 163 -2.55 -12.98 7.08
C ALA A 163 -3.87 -12.19 6.98
N GLY A 164 -4.59 -12.30 5.86
CA GLY A 164 -5.92 -11.72 5.70
C GLY A 164 -6.06 -10.62 4.65
N PHE A 165 -5.00 -10.27 3.92
CA PHE A 165 -5.14 -9.34 2.79
C PHE A 165 -6.08 -9.92 1.74
N GLN A 166 -7.14 -9.18 1.43
CA GLN A 166 -8.18 -9.66 0.51
C GLN A 166 -7.75 -9.60 -0.95
N GLN A 167 -6.74 -8.80 -1.28
CA GLN A 167 -6.17 -8.70 -2.62
C GLN A 167 -4.69 -8.35 -2.55
N SER A 168 -3.90 -8.82 -3.51
CA SER A 168 -2.48 -8.50 -3.62
C SER A 168 -2.16 -7.91 -4.99
N TYR A 169 -1.28 -6.91 -5.02
CA TYR A 169 -0.60 -6.53 -6.26
C TYR A 169 0.24 -7.71 -6.74
N SER A 170 0.61 -7.72 -8.00
CA SER A 170 1.29 -8.87 -8.58
C SER A 170 2.37 -8.46 -9.59
N TYR A 171 3.26 -9.38 -9.90
CA TYR A 171 4.29 -9.19 -10.93
C TYR A 171 3.75 -9.23 -12.37
N PHE A 172 2.43 -9.33 -12.58
CA PHE A 172 1.83 -9.26 -13.92
C PHE A 172 2.39 -8.08 -14.72
N THR A 173 2.55 -6.92 -14.11
CA THR A 173 3.05 -5.70 -14.76
C THR A 173 4.38 -5.90 -15.50
N TRP A 174 5.24 -6.80 -15.02
CA TRP A 174 6.55 -7.09 -15.64
C TRP A 174 6.59 -8.38 -16.47
N ARG A 175 5.49 -9.11 -16.61
CA ARG A 175 5.42 -10.32 -17.43
C ARG A 175 5.02 -9.96 -18.86
N ASN A 176 5.99 -9.92 -19.78
CA ASN A 176 5.79 -9.37 -21.13
C ASN A 176 5.90 -10.41 -22.25
N THR A 177 6.62 -11.50 -22.04
CA THR A 177 6.73 -12.59 -23.01
C THR A 177 5.62 -13.61 -22.81
N LYS A 178 5.35 -14.41 -23.86
CA LYS A 178 4.39 -15.51 -23.80
C LYS A 178 4.70 -16.48 -22.64
N ALA A 179 5.97 -16.91 -22.53
CA ALA A 179 6.39 -17.86 -21.51
C ALA A 179 6.18 -17.31 -20.09
N GLU A 180 6.57 -16.05 -19.83
CA GLU A 180 6.36 -15.40 -18.52
C GLU A 180 4.88 -15.26 -18.17
N LEU A 181 4.03 -14.95 -19.15
CA LEU A 181 2.60 -14.83 -18.97
C LEU A 181 1.95 -16.18 -18.69
N GLU A 182 2.32 -17.22 -19.43
CA GLU A 182 1.83 -18.59 -19.20
C GLU A 182 2.22 -19.10 -17.83
N GLU A 183 3.48 -18.95 -17.42
CA GLU A 183 3.97 -19.33 -16.11
C GLU A 183 3.20 -18.59 -15.00
N PHE A 184 3.07 -17.27 -15.13
CA PHE A 184 2.38 -16.44 -14.16
C PHE A 184 0.89 -16.80 -14.02
N LEU A 185 0.19 -16.95 -15.16
CA LEU A 185 -1.24 -17.29 -15.15
C LEU A 185 -1.48 -18.72 -14.61
N GLN A 186 -0.61 -19.67 -14.89
CA GLN A 186 -0.64 -21.01 -14.31
C GLN A 186 -0.42 -20.97 -12.80
N TRP A 187 0.52 -20.17 -12.32
CA TRP A 187 0.79 -20.00 -10.90
C TRP A 187 -0.41 -19.42 -10.14
N ILE A 188 -1.02 -18.33 -10.65
CA ILE A 188 -2.16 -17.69 -9.97
C ILE A 188 -3.47 -18.51 -10.06
N SER A 189 -3.63 -19.35 -11.07
CA SER A 189 -4.80 -20.23 -11.24
C SER A 189 -4.63 -21.62 -10.64
N GLY A 190 -3.43 -21.97 -10.21
CA GLY A 190 -3.09 -23.27 -9.63
C GLY A 190 -2.62 -23.16 -8.19
N GLU A 191 -1.34 -22.98 -7.96
CA GLU A 191 -0.70 -23.05 -6.64
C GLU A 191 -1.25 -22.04 -5.63
N THR A 192 -1.62 -20.85 -6.07
CA THR A 192 -2.07 -19.76 -5.19
C THR A 192 -3.58 -19.49 -5.24
N ALA A 193 -4.32 -20.21 -6.06
CA ALA A 193 -5.73 -19.95 -6.35
C ALA A 193 -6.62 -19.93 -5.09
N ASP A 194 -6.32 -20.78 -4.11
CA ASP A 194 -7.11 -20.92 -2.90
C ASP A 194 -6.83 -19.85 -1.85
N VAL A 195 -5.70 -19.18 -1.94
CA VAL A 195 -5.23 -18.27 -0.86
C VAL A 195 -5.04 -16.83 -1.30
N MET A 196 -4.77 -16.58 -2.59
CA MET A 196 -4.42 -15.24 -3.09
C MET A 196 -5.37 -14.76 -4.18
N ARG A 197 -5.75 -13.49 -4.13
CA ARG A 197 -6.48 -12.78 -5.21
C ARG A 197 -5.57 -11.71 -5.81
N PRO A 198 -4.86 -12.01 -6.91
CA PRO A 198 -3.96 -11.06 -7.54
C PRO A 198 -4.73 -9.97 -8.29
N ASN A 199 -4.26 -8.74 -8.18
CA ASN A 199 -4.66 -7.65 -9.04
C ASN A 199 -3.69 -7.57 -10.24
N LEU A 200 -4.24 -7.57 -11.43
CA LEU A 200 -3.46 -7.52 -12.67
C LEU A 200 -3.34 -6.06 -13.14
N PHE A 201 -2.41 -5.32 -12.54
CA PHE A 201 -2.15 -3.94 -12.96
C PHE A 201 -1.45 -3.87 -14.30
N VAL A 202 -2.01 -3.10 -15.23
CA VAL A 202 -1.35 -2.71 -16.49
C VAL A 202 -0.17 -1.80 -16.16
N ASN A 203 -0.43 -0.76 -15.39
CA ASN A 203 0.55 0.16 -14.82
C ASN A 203 0.01 0.71 -13.49
N THR A 204 0.86 1.36 -12.72
CA THR A 204 0.49 2.04 -11.47
C THR A 204 1.05 3.47 -11.48
N PRO A 205 0.68 4.35 -10.55
CA PRO A 205 1.32 5.66 -10.42
C PRO A 205 2.85 5.59 -10.29
N ASP A 206 3.38 4.49 -9.75
CA ASP A 206 4.79 4.21 -9.52
C ASP A 206 5.49 3.51 -10.66
N ILE A 207 4.75 2.74 -11.47
CA ILE A 207 5.32 1.73 -12.34
C ILE A 207 4.86 1.96 -13.77
N LEU A 208 5.80 2.37 -14.61
CA LEU A 208 5.68 2.37 -16.06
C LEU A 208 6.81 1.49 -16.63
N THR A 209 6.46 0.28 -17.07
CA THR A 209 7.45 -0.65 -17.61
C THR A 209 7.95 -0.19 -18.98
N GLU A 210 9.17 -0.60 -19.35
CA GLU A 210 9.74 -0.32 -20.67
C GLU A 210 8.84 -0.78 -21.81
N TYR A 211 8.18 -1.93 -21.64
CA TYR A 211 7.23 -2.47 -22.62
C TYR A 211 6.11 -1.48 -22.95
N LEU A 212 5.56 -0.80 -21.95
CA LEU A 212 4.52 0.21 -22.14
C LEU A 212 5.10 1.53 -22.64
N GLN A 213 6.24 1.94 -22.10
CA GLN A 213 6.89 3.21 -22.44
C GLN A 213 7.27 3.25 -23.93
N TYR A 214 7.84 2.18 -24.46
CA TYR A 214 8.29 2.11 -25.86
C TYR A 214 7.25 1.52 -26.80
N GLY A 215 6.37 0.64 -26.31
CA GLY A 215 5.30 0.03 -27.09
C GLY A 215 4.06 0.88 -27.29
N GLY A 216 3.89 1.94 -26.50
CA GLY A 216 2.81 2.90 -26.64
C GLY A 216 1.41 2.27 -26.63
N ARG A 217 0.47 2.89 -27.31
CA ARG A 217 -0.96 2.50 -27.31
C ARG A 217 -1.22 1.02 -27.65
N PRO A 218 -0.53 0.35 -28.62
CA PRO A 218 -0.72 -1.07 -28.86
C PRO A 218 -0.36 -1.94 -27.65
N ALA A 219 0.75 -1.65 -26.97
CA ALA A 219 1.18 -2.36 -25.77
C ALA A 219 0.16 -2.22 -24.64
N TYR A 220 -0.34 -1.01 -24.39
CA TYR A 220 -1.41 -0.77 -23.41
C TYR A 220 -2.67 -1.60 -23.73
N LYS A 221 -3.11 -1.64 -24.97
CA LYS A 221 -4.28 -2.43 -25.39
C LYS A 221 -4.10 -3.93 -25.12
N ILE A 222 -2.92 -4.48 -25.47
CA ILE A 222 -2.59 -5.90 -25.24
C ILE A 222 -2.61 -6.17 -23.73
N ARG A 223 -1.92 -5.35 -22.94
CA ARG A 223 -1.83 -5.52 -21.49
C ARG A 223 -3.19 -5.37 -20.81
N ALA A 224 -4.00 -4.40 -21.22
CA ALA A 224 -5.34 -4.21 -20.68
C ALA A 224 -6.27 -5.40 -21.01
N ALA A 225 -6.21 -5.92 -22.23
CA ALA A 225 -6.99 -7.10 -22.62
C ALA A 225 -6.58 -8.34 -21.79
N LEU A 226 -5.27 -8.59 -21.64
CA LEU A 226 -4.77 -9.70 -20.83
C LEU A 226 -5.12 -9.53 -19.35
N ALA A 227 -5.02 -8.32 -18.81
CA ALA A 227 -5.39 -8.04 -17.42
C ALA A 227 -6.88 -8.27 -17.16
N ALA A 228 -7.74 -7.74 -18.03
CA ALA A 228 -9.20 -7.84 -17.88
C ALA A 228 -9.75 -9.26 -18.09
N THR A 229 -9.02 -10.14 -18.75
CA THR A 229 -9.43 -11.53 -19.05
C THR A 229 -8.65 -12.58 -18.26
N GLY A 230 -7.50 -12.22 -17.69
CA GLY A 230 -6.61 -13.14 -17.00
C GLY A 230 -6.85 -13.28 -15.50
N GLY A 231 -7.66 -12.43 -14.91
CA GLY A 231 -7.95 -12.43 -13.47
C GLY A 231 -9.26 -11.78 -13.12
N ALA A 232 -9.65 -11.90 -11.84
CA ALA A 232 -10.89 -11.30 -11.33
C ALA A 232 -10.79 -9.79 -11.08
N SER A 233 -9.58 -9.27 -10.97
CA SER A 233 -9.30 -7.85 -10.69
C SER A 233 -8.17 -7.35 -11.57
N TYR A 234 -8.32 -6.15 -12.08
CA TYR A 234 -7.27 -5.48 -12.83
C TYR A 234 -7.24 -3.98 -12.55
N GLY A 235 -6.13 -3.35 -12.83
CA GLY A 235 -5.95 -1.91 -12.64
C GLY A 235 -5.26 -1.25 -13.84
N VAL A 236 -5.63 -0.01 -14.07
CA VAL A 236 -5.04 0.88 -15.08
C VAL A 236 -4.89 2.27 -14.46
N TYR A 237 -3.75 2.91 -14.73
CA TYR A 237 -3.47 4.29 -14.33
C TYR A 237 -3.27 5.19 -15.56
#